data_c4786a833488976910a7d3da62c53e67
#
_entry.id   c4786a833488976910a7d3da62c53e67
#
_cell.length_a   1.000
_cell.length_b   1.000
_cell.length_c   1.000
_cell.angle_alpha   90.00
_cell.angle_beta   90.00
_cell.angle_gamma   90.00
#
_symmetry.space_group_name_H-M   'P 1'
#
loop_
_entity.id
_entity.type
_entity.pdbx_description
1 polymer ?
#
loop_
_entity_poly.entity_id
_entity_poly.type
_entity_poly.pdbx_seq_one_letter_code
_entity_poly.pdbx_strand_id
1 'polypeptide(L)'
;MKKSNDIQSRRKQLKLRITIVILIFLLAAIGLGVHVVQNYIPSREHMSLTEYYGQPSDGEMVVVLGTDIMEERALKSGDQIYLPQTMVSTYLNQRYYWDSANQQILYATPSALENYPASESGDGDVWLKDGTVYLNLALVQKYTDLDTYTYEDPSRIVIQHEFTGINTATVQKDTSVRYRGGIKSPILTDVSKGDTLIYMQALEDWVQVSTLDGYIGYVQKKVLSDMETTDFERSFEKEDYTYLTMDDKVNMTWHQITNTDANAYFADMTANVSGLNVISPTWFYIQDTSGNLGDLSSADYVTQAHQKGYKVWGLVDNFTADVSTTETLSQLASRQNIIKHLVQTAANIGMDGINVDFESLSEDAGPHFLEFLRELSIECHKNNLVLSVDNPVPED
;
A
#
# COMPACT_ATOMS: atom_id res chain seq x y z
N MET A 1 -20.95 -85.74 47.53
CA MET A 1 -19.99 -84.59 47.56
C MET A 1 -19.39 -84.19 46.19
N LYS A 2 -18.97 -85.13 45.30
CA LYS A 2 -18.40 -84.73 43.95
C LYS A 2 -19.29 -83.94 43.04
N LYS A 3 -20.64 -84.21 42.96
CA LYS A 3 -21.58 -83.47 42.09
C LYS A 3 -21.82 -81.96 42.48
N SER A 4 -21.74 -81.68 43.80
CA SER A 4 -21.93 -80.29 44.31
C SER A 4 -20.75 -79.40 43.99
N ASN A 5 -19.51 -79.92 44.02
CA ASN A 5 -18.32 -79.18 43.68
C ASN A 5 -18.21 -78.80 42.14
N ASP A 6 -18.74 -79.74 41.32
CA ASP A 6 -18.75 -79.50 39.84
C ASP A 6 -19.75 -78.39 39.45
N ILE A 7 -20.91 -78.31 40.08
CA ILE A 7 -21.88 -77.31 39.88
C ILE A 7 -21.39 -75.90 40.34
N GLN A 8 -20.70 -75.84 41.48
CA GLN A 8 -20.09 -74.60 41.99
C GLN A 8 -18.94 -74.10 41.08
N SER A 9 -18.11 -75.06 40.60
CA SER A 9 -17.05 -74.75 39.65
C SER A 9 -17.60 -74.15 38.33
N ARG A 10 -18.61 -74.75 37.74
CA ARG A 10 -19.29 -74.28 36.51
C ARG A 10 -19.95 -72.90 36.71
N ARG A 11 -20.58 -72.67 37.89
CA ARG A 11 -21.15 -71.35 38.22
C ARG A 11 -20.05 -70.25 38.35
N LYS A 12 -18.89 -70.61 38.96
CA LYS A 12 -17.76 -69.68 39.02
C LYS A 12 -17.18 -69.33 37.59
N GLN A 13 -17.03 -70.38 36.77
CA GLN A 13 -16.58 -70.17 35.38
C GLN A 13 -17.59 -69.38 34.55
N LEU A 14 -18.87 -69.63 34.74
CA LEU A 14 -19.91 -68.84 34.04
C LEU A 14 -19.90 -67.36 34.49
N LYS A 15 -19.81 -67.13 35.82
CA LYS A 15 -19.68 -65.74 36.34
C LYS A 15 -18.41 -65.09 35.80
N LEU A 16 -17.28 -65.74 35.75
CA LEU A 16 -16.04 -65.23 35.21
C LEU A 16 -16.18 -64.89 33.72
N ARG A 17 -16.80 -65.79 32.93
CA ARG A 17 -17.07 -65.52 31.50
C ARG A 17 -18.00 -64.29 31.28
N ILE A 18 -19.09 -64.18 32.08
CA ILE A 18 -19.98 -63.03 32.03
C ILE A 18 -19.24 -61.75 32.41
N THR A 19 -18.42 -61.78 33.45
CA THR A 19 -17.62 -60.61 33.86
C THR A 19 -16.62 -60.18 32.75
N ILE A 20 -15.95 -61.17 32.11
CA ILE A 20 -15.04 -60.86 30.97
C ILE A 20 -15.81 -60.24 29.79
N VAL A 21 -17.02 -60.80 29.46
CA VAL A 21 -17.83 -60.21 28.37
C VAL A 21 -18.28 -58.81 28.71
N ILE A 22 -18.73 -58.54 29.94
CA ILE A 22 -19.08 -57.17 30.39
C ILE A 22 -17.84 -56.25 30.30
N LEU A 23 -16.66 -56.69 30.69
CA LEU A 23 -15.45 -55.89 30.62
C LEU A 23 -15.06 -55.55 29.17
N ILE A 24 -15.22 -56.52 28.26
CA ILE A 24 -14.99 -56.27 26.82
C ILE A 24 -15.97 -55.23 26.27
N PHE A 25 -17.26 -55.34 26.62
CA PHE A 25 -18.26 -54.34 26.22
C PHE A 25 -17.96 -52.96 26.79
N LEU A 26 -17.53 -52.85 28.04
CA LEU A 26 -17.11 -51.60 28.66
C LEU A 26 -15.90 -50.97 27.95
N LEU A 27 -14.88 -51.79 27.66
CA LEU A 27 -13.71 -51.31 26.91
C LEU A 27 -14.08 -50.85 25.48
N ALA A 28 -14.95 -51.60 24.81
CA ALA A 28 -15.46 -51.21 23.48
C ALA A 28 -16.27 -49.90 23.55
N ALA A 29 -17.12 -49.72 24.56
CA ALA A 29 -17.89 -48.50 24.78
C ALA A 29 -16.97 -47.32 25.10
N ILE A 30 -15.93 -47.50 25.93
CA ILE A 30 -14.92 -46.46 26.19
C ILE A 30 -14.17 -46.13 24.90
N GLY A 31 -13.72 -47.13 24.13
CA GLY A 31 -13.04 -46.93 22.85
C GLY A 31 -13.90 -46.16 21.86
N LEU A 32 -15.17 -46.50 21.76
CA LEU A 32 -16.15 -45.77 20.92
C LEU A 32 -16.34 -44.31 21.41
N GLY A 33 -16.48 -44.16 22.75
CA GLY A 33 -16.59 -42.82 23.36
C GLY A 33 -15.38 -41.94 23.07
N VAL A 34 -14.16 -42.49 23.23
CA VAL A 34 -12.90 -41.80 22.90
C VAL A 34 -12.86 -41.45 21.41
N HIS A 35 -13.23 -42.38 20.53
CA HIS A 35 -13.29 -42.15 19.08
C HIS A 35 -14.25 -41.03 18.73
N VAL A 36 -15.45 -40.99 19.31
CA VAL A 36 -16.43 -39.92 19.09
C VAL A 36 -15.91 -38.60 19.60
N VAL A 37 -15.33 -38.53 20.79
CA VAL A 37 -14.74 -37.32 21.35
C VAL A 37 -13.62 -36.81 20.46
N GLN A 38 -12.72 -37.67 20.03
CA GLN A 38 -11.56 -37.29 19.21
C GLN A 38 -11.93 -36.82 17.81
N ASN A 39 -12.98 -37.34 17.18
CA ASN A 39 -13.28 -37.07 15.78
C ASN A 39 -14.50 -36.14 15.56
N TYR A 40 -15.46 -36.08 16.48
CA TYR A 40 -16.73 -35.40 16.24
C TYR A 40 -17.06 -34.28 17.22
N ILE A 41 -16.42 -34.20 18.40
CA ILE A 41 -16.66 -33.09 19.34
C ILE A 41 -15.65 -32.00 19.09
N PRO A 42 -16.09 -30.75 18.74
CA PRO A 42 -15.19 -29.62 18.52
C PRO A 42 -14.36 -29.27 19.76
N SER A 43 -13.11 -28.84 19.56
CA SER A 43 -12.29 -28.26 20.64
C SER A 43 -12.95 -26.98 21.14
N ARG A 44 -12.86 -26.76 22.45
CA ARG A 44 -13.24 -25.50 23.14
C ARG A 44 -12.00 -24.72 23.62
N GLU A 45 -10.85 -25.18 23.27
CA GLU A 45 -9.58 -24.54 23.62
C GLU A 45 -9.41 -23.24 22.82
N HIS A 46 -9.12 -22.14 23.51
CA HIS A 46 -8.78 -20.87 22.91
C HIS A 46 -7.26 -20.77 22.79
N MET A 47 -6.80 -20.28 21.63
CA MET A 47 -5.39 -19.96 21.42
C MET A 47 -5.02 -18.71 22.21
N SER A 48 -3.86 -18.70 22.82
CA SER A 48 -3.33 -17.49 23.42
C SER A 48 -3.09 -16.43 22.34
N LEU A 49 -3.55 -15.20 22.56
CA LEU A 49 -3.34 -14.11 21.61
C LEU A 49 -1.85 -13.76 21.45
N THR A 50 -1.06 -13.95 22.50
CA THR A 50 0.41 -13.84 22.41
C THR A 50 1.03 -14.91 21.53
N GLU A 51 0.50 -16.14 21.53
CA GLU A 51 0.93 -17.20 20.60
C GLU A 51 0.51 -16.89 19.16
N TYR A 52 -0.66 -16.30 18.98
CA TYR A 52 -1.21 -15.99 17.66
C TYR A 52 -0.55 -14.77 16.99
N TYR A 53 -0.45 -13.65 17.69
CA TYR A 53 0.10 -12.39 17.16
C TYR A 53 1.61 -12.22 17.41
N GLY A 54 2.21 -13.01 18.30
CA GLY A 54 3.53 -12.79 18.86
C GLY A 54 3.48 -11.80 20.03
N GLN A 55 4.57 -11.72 20.78
CA GLN A 55 4.76 -10.76 21.87
C GLN A 55 5.61 -9.60 21.37
N PRO A 56 5.06 -8.38 21.20
CA PRO A 56 5.87 -7.21 20.89
C PRO A 56 6.76 -6.83 22.08
N SER A 57 7.88 -6.15 21.79
CA SER A 57 8.74 -5.55 22.82
C SER A 57 8.04 -4.36 23.49
N ASP A 58 8.61 -3.86 24.58
CA ASP A 58 8.07 -2.68 25.25
C ASP A 58 8.08 -1.44 24.31
N GLY A 59 6.95 -0.77 24.21
CA GLY A 59 6.74 0.35 23.29
C GLY A 59 6.50 -0.05 21.82
N GLU A 60 6.49 -1.33 21.49
CA GLU A 60 6.10 -1.81 20.17
C GLU A 60 4.64 -2.30 20.13
N MET A 61 4.06 -2.31 18.94
CA MET A 61 2.74 -2.84 18.68
C MET A 61 2.79 -3.77 17.45
N VAL A 62 2.09 -4.89 17.52
CA VAL A 62 1.82 -5.71 16.33
C VAL A 62 0.93 -4.93 15.40
N VAL A 63 1.22 -4.96 14.11
CA VAL A 63 0.37 -4.37 13.07
C VAL A 63 -0.39 -5.46 12.35
N VAL A 64 -1.72 -5.33 12.30
CA VAL A 64 -2.59 -6.10 11.43
C VAL A 64 -3.10 -5.15 10.37
N LEU A 65 -2.70 -5.36 9.12
CA LEU A 65 -3.06 -4.51 7.99
C LEU A 65 -4.03 -5.27 7.07
N GLY A 66 -5.28 -4.86 7.07
CA GLY A 66 -6.34 -5.55 6.34
C GLY A 66 -6.46 -7.02 6.79
N THR A 67 -5.98 -7.92 5.94
CA THR A 67 -6.02 -9.37 6.14
C THR A 67 -4.66 -9.98 6.49
N ASP A 68 -3.65 -9.17 6.85
CA ASP A 68 -2.29 -9.63 7.08
C ASP A 68 -1.72 -9.18 8.42
N ILE A 69 -1.02 -10.08 9.12
CA ILE A 69 -0.22 -9.74 10.31
C ILE A 69 1.18 -9.38 9.81
N MET A 70 1.56 -8.10 9.95
CA MET A 70 2.81 -7.57 9.43
C MET A 70 4.01 -8.02 10.29
N GLU A 71 5.17 -8.16 9.64
CA GLU A 71 6.44 -8.38 10.34
C GLU A 71 6.92 -7.10 11.02
N GLU A 72 6.73 -5.95 10.36
CA GLU A 72 7.04 -4.64 10.90
C GLU A 72 6.17 -4.31 12.11
N ARG A 73 6.74 -3.55 13.03
CA ARG A 73 6.06 -3.13 14.25
C ARG A 73 5.79 -1.64 14.24
N ALA A 74 4.61 -1.25 14.71
CA ALA A 74 4.34 0.13 15.07
C ALA A 74 5.00 0.45 16.41
N LEU A 75 5.25 1.74 16.66
CA LEU A 75 5.75 2.23 17.93
C LEU A 75 4.66 3.01 18.64
N LYS A 76 4.64 2.91 19.98
CA LYS A 76 3.77 3.69 20.87
C LYS A 76 4.63 4.62 21.75
N SER A 77 4.31 5.92 21.73
CA SER A 77 4.93 6.93 22.59
C SER A 77 3.82 7.74 23.26
N GLY A 78 3.56 7.48 24.53
CA GLY A 78 2.37 8.00 25.22
C GLY A 78 1.08 7.53 24.54
N ASP A 79 0.26 8.47 24.11
CA ASP A 79 -0.97 8.19 23.35
C ASP A 79 -0.78 8.19 21.83
N GLN A 80 0.43 8.47 21.35
CA GLN A 80 0.75 8.53 19.93
C GLN A 80 1.23 7.17 19.41
N ILE A 81 0.82 6.86 18.19
CA ILE A 81 1.21 5.64 17.46
C ILE A 81 1.95 6.05 16.21
N TYR A 82 3.02 5.35 15.91
CA TYR A 82 3.90 5.62 14.80
C TYR A 82 4.05 4.38 13.93
N LEU A 83 3.82 4.52 12.62
CA LEU A 83 3.97 3.45 11.64
C LEU A 83 5.29 3.60 10.89
N PRO A 84 6.02 2.51 10.58
CA PRO A 84 7.20 2.59 9.72
C PRO A 84 6.87 3.26 8.39
N GLN A 85 7.67 4.26 7.99
CA GLN A 85 7.46 4.99 6.73
C GLN A 85 7.49 4.05 5.52
N THR A 86 8.36 3.03 5.53
CA THR A 86 8.45 2.01 4.49
C THR A 86 7.14 1.24 4.33
N MET A 87 6.50 0.83 5.44
CA MET A 87 5.21 0.16 5.41
C MET A 87 4.12 1.10 4.88
N VAL A 88 4.08 2.36 5.34
CA VAL A 88 3.11 3.35 4.87
C VAL A 88 3.25 3.58 3.37
N SER A 89 4.47 3.77 2.87
CA SER A 89 4.70 4.02 1.44
C SER A 89 4.45 2.80 0.57
N THR A 90 4.65 1.59 1.08
CA THR A 90 4.45 0.36 0.32
C THR A 90 2.96 -0.03 0.23
N TYR A 91 2.23 0.06 1.34
CA TYR A 91 0.89 -0.52 1.42
C TYR A 91 -0.25 0.50 1.53
N LEU A 92 0.02 1.72 1.95
CA LEU A 92 -1.01 2.70 2.26
C LEU A 92 -0.98 3.91 1.33
N ASN A 93 0.15 4.65 1.29
CA ASN A 93 0.24 5.88 0.53
C ASN A 93 1.69 6.20 0.13
N GLN A 94 2.01 6.06 -1.13
CA GLN A 94 3.35 6.27 -1.70
C GLN A 94 3.82 7.73 -1.74
N ARG A 95 2.99 8.69 -1.31
CA ARG A 95 3.32 10.12 -1.40
C ARG A 95 4.18 10.63 -0.25
N TYR A 96 4.39 9.84 0.80
CA TYR A 96 5.29 10.18 1.91
C TYR A 96 6.74 9.97 1.51
N TYR A 97 7.35 11.00 0.93
CA TYR A 97 8.73 10.95 0.48
C TYR A 97 9.69 11.32 1.60
N TRP A 98 10.67 10.44 1.88
CA TRP A 98 11.72 10.71 2.85
C TRP A 98 12.87 11.49 2.22
N ASP A 99 13.02 12.77 2.59
CA ASP A 99 14.16 13.62 2.27
C ASP A 99 15.24 13.42 3.33
N SER A 100 16.15 12.49 3.06
CA SER A 100 17.21 12.11 4.00
C SER A 100 18.23 13.21 4.26
N ALA A 101 18.47 14.09 3.29
CA ALA A 101 19.42 15.18 3.41
C ALA A 101 18.98 16.24 4.41
N ASN A 102 17.67 16.50 4.48
CA ASN A 102 17.07 17.48 5.39
C ASN A 102 16.33 16.82 6.57
N GLN A 103 16.35 15.49 6.67
CA GLN A 103 15.68 14.70 7.72
C GLN A 103 14.21 15.09 7.90
N GLN A 104 13.45 15.02 6.83
CA GLN A 104 12.04 15.37 6.83
C GLN A 104 11.24 14.48 5.88
N ILE A 105 9.93 14.40 6.10
CA ILE A 105 8.99 13.89 5.13
C ILE A 105 8.47 15.06 4.29
N LEU A 106 8.49 14.87 2.96
CA LEU A 106 7.79 15.73 2.02
C LEU A 106 6.50 15.06 1.58
N TYR A 107 5.44 15.85 1.48
CA TYR A 107 4.14 15.39 0.98
C TYR A 107 3.58 16.43 0.00
N ALA A 108 3.53 16.06 -1.27
CA ALA A 108 2.99 16.92 -2.32
C ALA A 108 1.46 16.81 -2.34
N THR A 109 0.78 17.88 -1.89
CA THR A 109 -0.66 18.07 -2.06
C THR A 109 -0.97 18.65 -3.46
N PRO A 110 -2.23 18.78 -3.89
CA PRO A 110 -2.54 19.40 -5.17
C PRO A 110 -2.04 20.86 -5.33
N SER A 111 -1.80 21.56 -4.22
CA SER A 111 -1.50 23.00 -4.24
C SER A 111 -0.21 23.41 -3.51
N ALA A 112 0.38 22.51 -2.72
CA ALA A 112 1.55 22.82 -1.89
C ALA A 112 2.43 21.60 -1.65
N LEU A 113 3.72 21.83 -1.43
CA LEU A 113 4.63 20.86 -0.86
C LEU A 113 4.65 21.05 0.66
N GLU A 114 4.06 20.11 1.38
CA GLU A 114 4.08 20.07 2.84
C GLU A 114 5.37 19.40 3.32
N ASN A 115 5.94 19.90 4.42
CA ASN A 115 7.14 19.34 5.00
C ASN A 115 6.97 19.06 6.50
N TYR A 116 7.41 17.89 6.92
CA TYR A 116 7.31 17.40 8.29
C TYR A 116 8.71 17.01 8.79
N PRO A 117 9.38 17.89 9.55
CA PRO A 117 10.71 17.60 10.09
C PRO A 117 10.68 16.40 11.05
N ALA A 118 11.71 15.57 10.99
CA ALA A 118 11.86 14.45 11.90
C ALA A 118 12.37 14.93 13.26
N SER A 119 11.85 14.30 14.31
CA SER A 119 12.31 14.44 15.70
C SER A 119 12.86 13.10 16.19
N GLU A 120 13.85 13.12 17.07
CA GLU A 120 14.35 11.91 17.75
C GLU A 120 13.54 11.57 19.01
N SER A 121 12.65 12.45 19.44
CA SER A 121 11.95 12.34 20.73
C SER A 121 10.60 11.60 20.67
N GLY A 122 10.07 11.31 19.49
CA GLY A 122 8.79 10.61 19.34
C GLY A 122 7.59 11.41 19.87
N ASP A 123 7.59 12.72 19.65
CA ASP A 123 6.55 13.67 20.04
C ASP A 123 6.02 14.53 18.88
N GLY A 124 6.58 14.35 17.67
CA GLY A 124 6.19 15.06 16.44
C GLY A 124 5.43 14.20 15.44
N ASP A 125 5.26 14.75 14.24
CA ASP A 125 4.62 14.03 13.12
C ASP A 125 5.52 12.94 12.53
N VAL A 126 6.84 13.13 12.61
CA VAL A 126 7.84 12.18 12.11
C VAL A 126 8.86 11.88 13.21
N TRP A 127 9.04 10.61 13.49
CA TRP A 127 10.01 10.12 14.46
C TRP A 127 11.15 9.37 13.77
N LEU A 128 12.39 9.85 13.93
CA LEU A 128 13.59 9.14 13.51
C LEU A 128 14.16 8.38 14.71
N LYS A 129 14.01 7.07 14.73
CA LYS A 129 14.47 6.21 15.81
C LYS A 129 15.39 5.11 15.28
N ASP A 130 16.59 5.02 15.81
CA ASP A 130 17.60 4.00 15.45
C ASP A 130 17.81 3.89 13.92
N GLY A 131 17.77 5.01 13.21
CA GLY A 131 17.92 5.09 11.76
C GLY A 131 16.67 4.73 10.95
N THR A 132 15.58 4.38 11.61
CA THR A 132 14.28 4.08 10.97
C THR A 132 13.34 5.27 11.12
N VAL A 133 12.66 5.60 10.02
CA VAL A 133 11.68 6.70 9.96
C VAL A 133 10.29 6.14 10.27
N TYR A 134 9.60 6.79 11.20
CA TYR A 134 8.23 6.47 11.57
C TYR A 134 7.33 7.68 11.38
N LEU A 135 6.11 7.46 10.91
CA LEU A 135 5.09 8.48 10.71
C LEU A 135 4.03 8.37 11.80
N ASN A 136 3.68 9.49 12.42
CA ASN A 136 2.55 9.55 13.34
C ASN A 136 1.27 9.10 12.63
N LEU A 137 0.50 8.23 13.28
CA LEU A 137 -0.75 7.70 12.73
C LEU A 137 -1.72 8.82 12.32
N ALA A 138 -1.80 9.90 13.10
CA ALA A 138 -2.65 11.05 12.78
C ALA A 138 -2.21 11.75 11.47
N LEU A 139 -0.90 11.84 11.21
CA LEU A 139 -0.39 12.34 9.94
C LEU A 139 -0.78 11.40 8.79
N VAL A 140 -0.67 10.08 8.98
CA VAL A 140 -1.06 9.12 7.95
C VAL A 140 -2.56 9.21 7.65
N GLN A 141 -3.41 9.31 8.68
CA GLN A 141 -4.86 9.46 8.56
C GLN A 141 -5.30 10.79 7.92
N LYS A 142 -4.46 11.82 8.01
CA LYS A 142 -4.74 13.12 7.36
C LYS A 142 -4.86 12.98 5.84
N TYR A 143 -4.07 12.09 5.23
CA TYR A 143 -3.96 11.97 3.78
C TYR A 143 -4.32 10.58 3.23
N THR A 144 -4.76 9.68 4.12
CA THR A 144 -5.05 8.29 3.73
C THR A 144 -6.31 7.82 4.44
N ASP A 145 -7.23 7.25 3.68
CA ASP A 145 -8.47 6.69 4.22
C ASP A 145 -8.19 5.42 5.01
N LEU A 146 -8.30 5.48 6.33
CA LEU A 146 -8.00 4.39 7.26
C LEU A 146 -9.02 4.33 8.39
N ASP A 147 -9.44 3.11 8.74
CA ASP A 147 -10.03 2.82 10.05
C ASP A 147 -8.99 2.09 10.91
N THR A 148 -8.84 2.51 12.17
CA THR A 148 -7.84 1.94 13.06
C THR A 148 -8.43 1.60 14.42
N TYR A 149 -8.04 0.43 14.94
CA TYR A 149 -8.47 -0.07 16.24
C TYR A 149 -7.25 -0.55 17.01
N THR A 150 -7.16 -0.22 18.29
CA THR A 150 -6.03 -0.57 19.15
C THR A 150 -6.44 -1.51 20.28
N TYR A 151 -5.54 -2.41 20.64
CA TYR A 151 -5.73 -3.42 21.67
C TYR A 151 -4.45 -3.51 22.52
N GLU A 152 -4.58 -3.84 23.82
CA GLU A 152 -3.44 -3.84 24.73
C GLU A 152 -2.87 -5.24 25.02
N ASP A 153 -3.63 -6.30 24.79
CA ASP A 153 -3.18 -7.66 25.11
C ASP A 153 -3.34 -8.62 23.92
N PRO A 154 -2.25 -8.90 23.19
CA PRO A 154 -0.98 -8.14 23.16
C PRO A 154 -1.19 -6.76 22.53
N SER A 155 -0.26 -5.82 22.79
CA SER A 155 -0.30 -4.48 22.23
C SER A 155 -0.31 -4.58 20.68
N ARG A 156 -1.39 -4.13 20.05
CA ARG A 156 -1.57 -4.21 18.60
C ARG A 156 -2.45 -3.12 18.05
N ILE A 157 -2.22 -2.80 16.79
CA ILE A 157 -3.08 -1.94 15.97
C ILE A 157 -3.62 -2.72 14.78
N VAL A 158 -4.92 -2.63 14.53
CA VAL A 158 -5.59 -3.16 13.34
C VAL A 158 -5.91 -1.98 12.44
N ILE A 159 -5.50 -2.05 11.18
CA ILE A 159 -5.65 -0.99 10.18
C ILE A 159 -6.46 -1.56 9.02
N GLN A 160 -7.63 -0.99 8.76
CA GLN A 160 -8.42 -1.25 7.57
C GLN A 160 -8.18 -0.11 6.57
N HIS A 161 -7.84 -0.44 5.33
CA HIS A 161 -7.47 0.54 4.28
C HIS A 161 -8.15 0.26 2.93
N GLU A 162 -8.87 -0.84 2.81
CA GLU A 162 -9.67 -1.19 1.65
C GLU A 162 -11.14 -1.20 2.06
N PHE A 163 -12.00 -0.53 1.29
CA PHE A 163 -13.40 -0.31 1.65
C PHE A 163 -14.38 -0.55 0.50
N THR A 164 -13.87 -0.82 -0.72
CA THR A 164 -14.71 -1.06 -1.91
C THR A 164 -14.37 -2.39 -2.56
N GLY A 165 -15.36 -3.07 -3.08
CA GLY A 165 -15.17 -4.36 -3.73
C GLY A 165 -14.78 -5.49 -2.77
N ILE A 166 -15.06 -5.36 -1.47
CA ILE A 166 -14.64 -6.32 -0.45
C ILE A 166 -15.56 -7.53 -0.46
N ASN A 167 -14.99 -8.70 -0.60
CA ASN A 167 -15.74 -9.94 -0.47
C ASN A 167 -16.06 -10.19 1.01
N THR A 168 -17.34 -10.33 1.32
CA THR A 168 -17.84 -10.55 2.69
C THR A 168 -18.77 -11.75 2.75
N ALA A 169 -18.99 -12.26 3.96
CA ALA A 169 -20.05 -13.21 4.26
C ALA A 169 -20.60 -12.94 5.65
N THR A 170 -21.92 -13.12 5.82
CA THR A 170 -22.61 -12.94 7.10
C THR A 170 -22.69 -14.27 7.86
N VAL A 171 -22.40 -14.24 9.14
CA VAL A 171 -22.54 -15.40 10.05
C VAL A 171 -24.03 -15.71 10.25
N GLN A 172 -24.47 -16.91 9.88
CA GLN A 172 -25.85 -17.35 9.98
C GLN A 172 -26.21 -17.99 11.33
N LYS A 173 -25.20 -18.39 12.08
CA LYS A 173 -25.31 -19.04 13.41
C LYS A 173 -24.05 -18.79 14.20
N ASP A 174 -24.21 -18.51 15.52
CA ASP A 174 -23.09 -18.36 16.45
C ASP A 174 -22.08 -19.47 16.28
N THR A 175 -20.81 -19.07 16.12
CA THR A 175 -19.71 -19.97 15.85
C THR A 175 -18.40 -19.36 16.30
N SER A 176 -17.29 -20.06 16.04
CA SER A 176 -15.95 -19.60 16.38
C SER A 176 -15.08 -19.53 15.14
N VAL A 177 -14.26 -18.49 15.03
CA VAL A 177 -13.13 -18.42 14.11
C VAL A 177 -11.99 -19.24 14.72
N ARG A 178 -11.46 -20.20 13.96
CA ARG A 178 -10.42 -21.13 14.41
C ARG A 178 -9.11 -20.85 13.70
N TYR A 179 -8.00 -21.15 14.36
CA TYR A 179 -6.67 -20.94 13.82
C TYR A 179 -6.40 -21.71 12.51
N ARG A 180 -6.97 -22.90 12.36
CA ARG A 180 -6.91 -23.73 11.12
C ARG A 180 -8.28 -24.29 10.78
N GLY A 181 -8.47 -24.68 9.52
CA GLY A 181 -9.67 -25.36 9.05
C GLY A 181 -9.81 -26.75 9.66
N GLY A 182 -10.49 -26.86 10.81
CA GLY A 182 -10.73 -28.11 11.50
C GLY A 182 -11.39 -27.92 12.86
N ILE A 183 -12.35 -28.83 13.22
CA ILE A 183 -13.07 -28.74 14.49
C ILE A 183 -12.18 -28.93 15.73
N LYS A 184 -10.98 -29.45 15.57
CA LYS A 184 -9.99 -29.67 16.64
C LYS A 184 -9.01 -28.52 16.78
N SER A 185 -8.98 -27.60 15.80
CA SER A 185 -8.12 -26.42 15.87
C SER A 185 -8.56 -25.51 17.01
N PRO A 186 -7.63 -24.84 17.71
CA PRO A 186 -7.94 -23.86 18.73
C PRO A 186 -8.80 -22.73 18.18
N ILE A 187 -9.61 -22.14 19.05
CA ILE A 187 -10.45 -20.98 18.77
C ILE A 187 -9.60 -19.71 18.89
N LEU A 188 -9.69 -18.82 17.91
CA LEU A 188 -9.11 -17.46 17.96
C LEU A 188 -10.09 -16.49 18.62
N THR A 189 -11.33 -16.47 18.14
CA THR A 189 -12.39 -15.62 18.65
C THR A 189 -13.76 -16.24 18.36
N ASP A 190 -14.78 -15.83 19.09
CA ASP A 190 -16.16 -16.20 18.85
C ASP A 190 -16.87 -15.10 18.04
N VAL A 191 -17.74 -15.52 17.12
CA VAL A 191 -18.52 -14.62 16.27
C VAL A 191 -20.00 -15.00 16.37
N SER A 192 -20.85 -13.98 16.35
CA SER A 192 -22.28 -14.10 16.54
C SER A 192 -23.03 -14.11 15.21
N LYS A 193 -24.24 -14.65 15.22
CA LYS A 193 -25.15 -14.52 14.09
C LYS A 193 -25.38 -13.04 13.75
N GLY A 194 -25.18 -12.70 12.48
CA GLY A 194 -25.30 -11.34 11.96
C GLY A 194 -23.97 -10.63 11.79
N ASP A 195 -22.87 -11.14 12.36
CA ASP A 195 -21.55 -10.55 12.16
C ASP A 195 -21.14 -10.70 10.70
N THR A 196 -20.49 -9.65 10.15
CA THR A 196 -19.91 -9.65 8.82
C THR A 196 -18.43 -9.99 8.92
N LEU A 197 -17.99 -10.95 8.11
CA LEU A 197 -16.59 -11.38 8.02
C LEU A 197 -16.07 -11.06 6.61
N ILE A 198 -14.81 -10.67 6.50
CA ILE A 198 -14.11 -10.57 5.22
C ILE A 198 -13.83 -11.98 4.72
N TYR A 199 -14.32 -12.30 3.52
CA TYR A 199 -14.18 -13.61 2.90
C TYR A 199 -12.92 -13.67 2.07
N MET A 200 -11.92 -14.44 2.51
CA MET A 200 -10.62 -14.52 1.86
C MET A 200 -10.55 -15.66 0.86
N GLN A 201 -10.73 -16.89 1.33
CA GLN A 201 -10.55 -18.09 0.49
C GLN A 201 -11.50 -19.22 0.89
N ALA A 202 -12.16 -19.83 -0.11
CA ALA A 202 -12.90 -21.06 0.08
C ALA A 202 -11.96 -22.27 0.11
N LEU A 203 -12.13 -23.14 1.10
CA LEU A 203 -11.65 -24.50 1.17
C LEU A 203 -12.84 -25.47 1.08
N GLU A 204 -12.61 -26.77 1.19
CA GLU A 204 -13.67 -27.78 1.03
C GLU A 204 -14.89 -27.50 1.96
N ASP A 205 -14.72 -27.63 3.27
CA ASP A 205 -15.76 -27.41 4.30
C ASP A 205 -15.58 -26.13 5.11
N TRP A 206 -14.51 -25.38 4.85
CA TRP A 206 -14.08 -24.21 5.61
C TRP A 206 -13.89 -22.99 4.69
N VAL A 207 -13.98 -21.83 5.28
CA VAL A 207 -13.65 -20.55 4.64
C VAL A 207 -12.60 -19.88 5.50
N GLN A 208 -11.51 -19.43 4.89
CA GLN A 208 -10.59 -18.49 5.53
C GLN A 208 -11.25 -17.12 5.53
N VAL A 209 -11.29 -16.51 6.70
CA VAL A 209 -11.93 -15.23 6.93
C VAL A 209 -11.04 -14.33 7.76
N SER A 210 -11.25 -13.02 7.65
CA SER A 210 -10.76 -12.03 8.60
C SER A 210 -11.94 -11.35 9.27
N THR A 211 -11.82 -11.12 10.58
CA THR A 211 -12.76 -10.30 11.35
C THR A 211 -12.33 -8.84 11.29
N LEU A 212 -13.24 -7.90 11.49
CA LEU A 212 -12.92 -6.46 11.49
C LEU A 212 -11.97 -6.05 12.63
N ASP A 213 -11.87 -6.86 13.69
CA ASP A 213 -10.95 -6.69 14.81
C ASP A 213 -9.62 -7.46 14.66
N GLY A 214 -9.36 -7.98 13.43
CA GLY A 214 -8.05 -8.45 12.98
C GLY A 214 -7.73 -9.91 13.28
N TYR A 215 -8.73 -10.77 13.55
CA TYR A 215 -8.49 -12.22 13.62
C TYR A 215 -8.61 -12.86 12.24
N ILE A 216 -7.54 -13.46 11.77
CA ILE A 216 -7.47 -14.17 10.50
C ILE A 216 -7.50 -15.66 10.78
N GLY A 217 -8.54 -16.36 10.36
CA GLY A 217 -8.72 -17.76 10.70
C GLY A 217 -9.78 -18.43 9.82
N TYR A 218 -10.39 -19.48 10.34
CA TYR A 218 -11.28 -20.33 9.57
C TYR A 218 -12.63 -20.54 10.25
N VAL A 219 -13.70 -20.46 9.45
CA VAL A 219 -15.09 -20.73 9.85
C VAL A 219 -15.65 -21.82 8.95
N GLN A 220 -16.55 -22.68 9.46
CA GLN A 220 -17.21 -23.69 8.64
C GLN A 220 -18.10 -23.01 7.61
N LYS A 221 -17.98 -23.39 6.33
CA LYS A 221 -18.74 -22.82 5.22
C LYS A 221 -20.25 -22.86 5.44
N LYS A 222 -20.77 -23.92 6.04
CA LYS A 222 -22.22 -24.13 6.28
C LYS A 222 -22.88 -23.15 7.26
N VAL A 223 -22.10 -22.36 7.99
CA VAL A 223 -22.63 -21.35 8.95
C VAL A 223 -22.47 -19.92 8.44
N LEU A 224 -21.99 -19.76 7.21
CA LEU A 224 -21.89 -18.48 6.51
C LEU A 224 -22.99 -18.35 5.46
N SER A 225 -23.36 -17.12 5.12
CA SER A 225 -24.12 -16.81 3.90
C SER A 225 -23.27 -17.14 2.65
N ASP A 226 -23.88 -17.04 1.48
CA ASP A 226 -23.10 -16.91 0.25
C ASP A 226 -22.23 -15.66 0.32
N MET A 227 -21.08 -15.71 -0.38
CA MET A 227 -20.19 -14.57 -0.51
C MET A 227 -20.88 -13.46 -1.30
N GLU A 228 -20.74 -12.24 -0.82
CA GLU A 228 -21.19 -11.03 -1.51
C GLU A 228 -20.07 -10.00 -1.57
N THR A 229 -20.11 -9.11 -2.56
CA THR A 229 -19.19 -7.99 -2.66
C THR A 229 -19.82 -6.76 -2.02
N THR A 230 -19.12 -6.14 -1.08
CA THR A 230 -19.61 -5.04 -0.25
C THR A 230 -18.74 -3.81 -0.41
N ASP A 231 -19.37 -2.65 -0.52
CA ASP A 231 -18.73 -1.34 -0.40
C ASP A 231 -19.11 -0.75 0.95
N PHE A 232 -18.11 -0.34 1.73
CA PHE A 232 -18.32 0.33 3.00
C PHE A 232 -18.44 1.85 2.79
N GLU A 233 -19.42 2.50 3.40
CA GLU A 233 -19.56 3.96 3.35
C GLU A 233 -18.38 4.64 4.04
N ARG A 234 -17.83 5.67 3.38
CA ARG A 234 -16.68 6.44 3.86
C ARG A 234 -17.01 7.91 3.95
N SER A 235 -16.47 8.56 4.97
CA SER A 235 -16.53 10.02 5.14
C SER A 235 -15.19 10.71 4.83
N PHE A 236 -14.17 9.97 4.39
CA PHE A 236 -12.86 10.52 4.05
C PHE A 236 -12.96 11.33 2.77
N GLU A 237 -12.54 12.60 2.82
CA GLU A 237 -12.44 13.47 1.65
C GLU A 237 -11.06 13.29 1.02
N LYS A 238 -11.03 12.55 -0.09
CA LYS A 238 -9.79 12.36 -0.85
C LYS A 238 -9.41 13.65 -1.56
N GLU A 239 -8.13 14.02 -1.48
CA GLU A 239 -7.59 15.14 -2.25
C GLU A 239 -7.78 14.92 -3.75
N ASP A 240 -8.22 15.98 -4.45
CA ASP A 240 -8.42 15.96 -5.90
C ASP A 240 -7.14 16.44 -6.61
N TYR A 241 -6.42 15.51 -7.20
CA TYR A 241 -5.23 15.77 -8.01
C TYR A 241 -5.62 15.98 -9.46
N THR A 242 -6.16 17.17 -9.75
CA THR A 242 -6.45 17.60 -11.13
C THR A 242 -5.17 17.99 -11.87
N TYR A 243 -5.18 17.80 -13.18
CA TYR A 243 -4.10 18.23 -14.07
C TYR A 243 -4.69 18.87 -15.31
N LEU A 244 -3.93 19.78 -15.91
CA LEU A 244 -4.34 20.45 -17.13
C LEU A 244 -4.18 19.48 -18.31
N THR A 245 -5.25 19.38 -19.09
CA THR A 245 -5.28 18.61 -20.33
C THR A 245 -5.66 19.51 -21.48
N MET A 246 -5.38 19.09 -22.70
CA MET A 246 -5.92 19.75 -23.90
C MET A 246 -7.33 19.21 -24.20
N ASP A 247 -8.19 20.05 -24.73
CA ASP A 247 -9.54 19.66 -25.18
C ASP A 247 -9.47 18.71 -26.38
N ASP A 248 -8.46 18.90 -27.24
CA ASP A 248 -8.20 18.09 -28.42
C ASP A 248 -7.16 16.98 -28.13
N LYS A 249 -7.16 15.93 -28.98
CA LYS A 249 -6.08 14.92 -28.94
C LYS A 249 -4.74 15.58 -29.20
N VAL A 250 -3.78 15.29 -28.34
CA VAL A 250 -2.40 15.75 -28.52
C VAL A 250 -1.77 15.05 -29.70
N ASN A 251 -1.35 15.84 -30.70
CA ASN A 251 -0.49 15.40 -31.79
C ASN A 251 0.79 16.21 -31.74
N MET A 252 1.80 15.62 -31.07
CA MET A 252 3.04 16.28 -30.71
C MET A 252 4.20 15.78 -31.56
N THR A 253 5.17 16.66 -31.80
CA THR A 253 6.48 16.27 -32.32
C THR A 253 7.59 16.95 -31.51
N TRP A 254 8.71 16.26 -31.36
CA TRP A 254 9.94 16.86 -30.83
C TRP A 254 10.65 17.65 -31.93
N HIS A 255 11.24 18.77 -31.57
CA HIS A 255 12.17 19.52 -32.43
C HIS A 255 13.53 19.58 -31.75
N GLN A 256 14.50 18.87 -32.32
CA GLN A 256 15.84 18.83 -31.78
C GLN A 256 16.56 20.17 -31.94
N ILE A 257 16.81 20.86 -30.83
CA ILE A 257 17.53 22.10 -30.73
C ILE A 257 18.90 21.83 -30.11
N THR A 258 19.96 21.94 -30.89
CA THR A 258 21.34 21.66 -30.44
C THR A 258 22.12 22.90 -30.03
N ASN A 259 21.63 24.07 -30.39
CA ASN A 259 22.17 25.38 -30.03
C ASN A 259 21.09 26.45 -30.26
N THR A 260 21.30 27.64 -29.76
CA THR A 260 20.33 28.76 -29.88
C THR A 260 19.98 29.14 -31.32
N ASP A 261 20.93 29.02 -32.27
CA ASP A 261 20.68 29.37 -33.69
C ASP A 261 19.74 28.37 -34.37
N ALA A 262 19.65 27.17 -33.87
CA ALA A 262 18.74 26.12 -34.40
C ALA A 262 17.26 26.50 -34.26
N ASN A 263 16.90 27.40 -33.34
CA ASN A 263 15.53 27.92 -33.20
C ASN A 263 15.04 28.60 -34.48
N ALA A 264 15.95 29.21 -35.27
CA ALA A 264 15.59 29.91 -36.51
C ALA A 264 15.03 28.99 -37.61
N TYR A 265 15.31 27.66 -37.51
CA TYR A 265 14.81 26.67 -38.50
C TYR A 265 13.35 26.26 -38.28
N PHE A 266 12.66 26.79 -37.26
CA PHE A 266 11.25 26.46 -36.95
C PHE A 266 10.34 26.61 -38.17
N ALA A 267 10.43 27.72 -38.86
CA ALA A 267 9.57 28.03 -40.03
C ALA A 267 9.74 27.01 -41.17
N ASP A 268 10.99 26.63 -41.46
CA ASP A 268 11.33 25.68 -42.52
C ASP A 268 10.89 24.24 -42.13
N MET A 269 11.16 23.84 -40.89
CA MET A 269 10.78 22.52 -40.36
C MET A 269 9.26 22.31 -40.38
N THR A 270 8.50 23.35 -40.12
CA THR A 270 7.03 23.24 -40.02
C THR A 270 6.29 23.69 -41.29
N ALA A 271 7.01 23.99 -42.40
CA ALA A 271 6.43 24.53 -43.63
C ALA A 271 5.37 23.60 -44.27
N ASN A 272 5.59 22.27 -44.21
CA ASN A 272 4.73 21.28 -44.83
C ASN A 272 4.09 20.32 -43.80
N VAL A 273 4.06 20.69 -42.53
CA VAL A 273 3.46 19.89 -41.45
C VAL A 273 1.99 20.20 -41.32
N SER A 274 1.15 19.18 -41.23
CA SER A 274 -0.30 19.33 -41.01
C SER A 274 -0.78 18.43 -39.88
N GLY A 275 -1.79 18.87 -39.14
CA GLY A 275 -2.39 18.12 -38.04
C GLY A 275 -1.61 18.19 -36.73
N LEU A 276 -0.46 18.82 -36.70
CA LEU A 276 0.29 19.09 -35.47
C LEU A 276 -0.43 20.15 -34.62
N ASN A 277 -0.51 19.94 -33.30
CA ASN A 277 -1.05 20.93 -32.37
C ASN A 277 -0.10 21.24 -31.20
N VAL A 278 0.92 20.39 -30.98
CA VAL A 278 1.95 20.61 -29.96
C VAL A 278 3.34 20.41 -30.57
N ILE A 279 4.25 21.30 -30.26
CA ILE A 279 5.68 21.14 -30.58
C ILE A 279 6.50 21.19 -29.29
N SER A 280 7.44 20.23 -29.15
CA SER A 280 8.28 20.10 -27.97
C SER A 280 9.76 20.26 -28.36
N PRO A 281 10.29 21.49 -28.28
CA PRO A 281 11.71 21.74 -28.56
C PRO A 281 12.58 21.25 -27.41
N THR A 282 13.71 20.61 -27.71
CA THR A 282 14.68 20.09 -26.75
C THR A 282 15.54 21.23 -26.19
N TRP A 283 14.96 22.05 -25.33
CA TRP A 283 15.56 23.30 -24.88
C TRP A 283 16.38 23.19 -23.61
N PHE A 284 15.95 22.33 -22.68
CA PHE A 284 16.53 22.29 -21.35
C PHE A 284 17.23 20.94 -21.10
N TYR A 285 18.38 21.00 -20.48
CA TYR A 285 19.10 19.79 -20.04
C TYR A 285 19.74 20.03 -18.69
N ILE A 286 19.78 18.99 -17.85
CA ILE A 286 20.44 19.07 -16.54
C ILE A 286 21.95 19.24 -16.78
N GLN A 287 22.52 20.34 -16.31
CA GLN A 287 23.93 20.69 -16.56
C GLN A 287 24.85 20.17 -15.46
N ASP A 288 24.36 20.12 -14.22
CA ASP A 288 25.10 19.62 -13.06
C ASP A 288 24.17 19.08 -11.96
N THR A 289 24.77 18.47 -10.94
CA THR A 289 24.03 17.87 -9.81
C THR A 289 23.39 18.90 -8.85
N SER A 290 23.66 20.19 -9.00
CA SER A 290 22.97 21.26 -8.28
C SER A 290 21.63 21.63 -8.94
N GLY A 291 21.28 20.97 -10.06
CA GLY A 291 20.07 21.24 -10.81
C GLY A 291 20.12 22.52 -11.66
N ASN A 292 21.31 23.00 -12.00
CA ASN A 292 21.43 24.03 -13.00
C ASN A 292 21.06 23.46 -14.37
N LEU A 293 20.31 24.23 -15.16
CA LEU A 293 19.92 23.86 -16.50
C LEU A 293 20.71 24.62 -17.56
N GLY A 294 21.11 23.89 -18.61
CA GLY A 294 21.38 24.52 -19.89
C GLY A 294 20.05 24.95 -20.51
N ASP A 295 19.98 26.11 -21.12
CA ASP A 295 18.76 26.74 -21.65
C ASP A 295 19.01 27.27 -23.07
N LEU A 296 18.32 26.69 -24.04
CA LEU A 296 18.35 27.05 -25.46
C LEU A 296 17.01 27.67 -25.91
N SER A 297 16.13 28.04 -24.98
CA SER A 297 14.78 28.52 -25.25
C SER A 297 14.75 29.85 -26.03
N SER A 298 13.66 30.10 -26.75
CA SER A 298 13.50 31.28 -27.62
C SER A 298 12.06 31.80 -27.59
N ALA A 299 11.89 33.06 -27.19
CA ALA A 299 10.60 33.74 -27.22
C ALA A 299 10.07 33.91 -28.66
N ASP A 300 10.98 34.14 -29.61
CA ASP A 300 10.60 34.28 -31.03
C ASP A 300 10.06 32.95 -31.58
N TYR A 301 10.62 31.83 -31.17
CA TYR A 301 10.13 30.50 -31.52
C TYR A 301 8.70 30.29 -31.01
N VAL A 302 8.45 30.57 -29.72
CA VAL A 302 7.09 30.46 -29.13
C VAL A 302 6.10 31.35 -29.91
N THR A 303 6.48 32.59 -30.22
CA THR A 303 5.65 33.53 -30.99
C THR A 303 5.28 32.94 -32.37
N GLN A 304 6.25 32.37 -33.09
CA GLN A 304 6.03 31.79 -34.42
C GLN A 304 5.16 30.51 -34.32
N ALA A 305 5.36 29.68 -33.28
CA ALA A 305 4.57 28.49 -33.05
C ALA A 305 3.10 28.84 -32.78
N HIS A 306 2.84 29.83 -31.93
CA HIS A 306 1.48 30.34 -31.64
C HIS A 306 0.81 30.92 -32.87
N GLN A 307 1.52 31.64 -33.74
CA GLN A 307 0.98 32.13 -35.01
C GLN A 307 0.53 31.00 -35.95
N LYS A 308 1.12 29.80 -35.84
CA LYS A 308 0.68 28.61 -36.56
C LYS A 308 -0.38 27.79 -35.81
N GLY A 309 -0.79 28.21 -34.61
CA GLY A 309 -1.76 27.50 -33.77
C GLY A 309 -1.19 26.33 -32.98
N TYR A 310 0.15 26.23 -32.85
CA TYR A 310 0.79 25.19 -32.06
C TYR A 310 1.00 25.63 -30.63
N LYS A 311 0.78 24.73 -29.69
CA LYS A 311 1.24 24.82 -28.30
C LYS A 311 2.71 24.48 -28.20
N VAL A 312 3.46 25.11 -27.28
CA VAL A 312 4.88 24.88 -27.10
C VAL A 312 5.10 24.29 -25.71
N TRP A 313 5.57 23.03 -25.65
CA TRP A 313 5.97 22.37 -24.42
C TRP A 313 7.49 22.20 -24.42
N GLY A 314 8.21 23.04 -23.68
CA GLY A 314 9.67 22.96 -23.60
C GLY A 314 10.13 21.66 -22.98
N LEU A 315 10.95 20.89 -23.69
CA LEU A 315 11.48 19.63 -23.21
C LEU A 315 12.67 19.86 -22.30
N VAL A 316 12.70 19.12 -21.19
CA VAL A 316 13.83 18.99 -20.29
C VAL A 316 14.29 17.53 -20.25
N ASP A 317 15.61 17.32 -20.42
CA ASP A 317 16.24 16.00 -20.43
C ASP A 317 17.36 15.85 -19.39
N ASN A 318 17.78 14.59 -19.19
CA ASN A 318 18.90 14.20 -18.32
C ASN A 318 20.08 13.61 -19.10
N PHE A 319 20.26 13.99 -20.37
CA PHE A 319 21.22 13.34 -21.28
C PHE A 319 22.66 13.84 -21.13
N THR A 320 22.94 14.81 -20.25
CA THR A 320 24.30 15.30 -20.02
C THR A 320 25.17 14.19 -19.45
N ALA A 321 26.24 13.86 -20.18
CA ALA A 321 27.20 12.88 -19.73
C ALA A 321 27.80 13.29 -18.36
N ASP A 322 28.09 12.30 -17.52
CA ASP A 322 28.71 12.46 -16.21
C ASP A 322 27.87 13.22 -15.15
N VAL A 323 26.61 13.53 -15.43
CA VAL A 323 25.67 14.08 -14.44
C VAL A 323 24.75 12.98 -13.92
N SER A 324 24.84 12.66 -12.63
CA SER A 324 24.01 11.65 -12.00
C SER A 324 22.59 12.17 -11.74
N THR A 325 21.61 11.61 -12.44
CA THR A 325 20.20 11.94 -12.23
C THR A 325 19.74 11.60 -10.80
N THR A 326 20.20 10.47 -10.25
CA THR A 326 19.90 10.07 -8.87
C THR A 326 20.43 11.10 -7.87
N GLU A 327 21.70 11.50 -7.99
CA GLU A 327 22.29 12.50 -7.10
C GLU A 327 21.57 13.84 -7.21
N THR A 328 21.28 14.29 -8.44
CA THR A 328 20.56 15.55 -8.70
C THR A 328 19.18 15.54 -8.07
N LEU A 329 18.39 14.52 -8.35
CA LEU A 329 17.00 14.46 -7.91
C LEU A 329 16.81 14.03 -6.44
N SER A 330 17.83 13.44 -5.80
CA SER A 330 17.79 13.15 -4.37
C SER A 330 17.80 14.42 -3.50
N GLN A 331 18.33 15.53 -4.03
CA GLN A 331 18.46 16.79 -3.31
C GLN A 331 17.26 17.72 -3.56
N LEU A 332 16.53 18.08 -2.51
CA LEU A 332 15.40 19.02 -2.58
C LEU A 332 15.80 20.35 -3.26
N ALA A 333 16.96 20.91 -2.87
CA ALA A 333 17.44 22.16 -3.45
C ALA A 333 17.66 22.09 -4.96
N SER A 334 18.17 20.95 -5.45
CA SER A 334 18.40 20.74 -6.88
C SER A 334 17.10 20.59 -7.65
N ARG A 335 16.12 19.84 -7.13
CA ARG A 335 14.78 19.74 -7.71
C ARG A 335 14.11 21.11 -7.78
N GLN A 336 14.15 21.88 -6.70
CA GLN A 336 13.58 23.23 -6.66
C GLN A 336 14.27 24.18 -7.62
N ASN A 337 15.59 24.05 -7.83
CA ASN A 337 16.32 24.87 -8.80
C ASN A 337 15.87 24.57 -10.24
N ILE A 338 15.76 23.28 -10.61
CA ILE A 338 15.23 22.85 -11.91
C ILE A 338 13.81 23.42 -12.12
N ILE A 339 12.90 23.15 -11.17
CA ILE A 339 11.50 23.57 -11.26
C ILE A 339 11.36 25.07 -11.41
N LYS A 340 12.09 25.82 -10.58
CA LYS A 340 12.09 27.28 -10.64
C LYS A 340 12.52 27.79 -11.99
N HIS A 341 13.61 27.27 -12.56
CA HIS A 341 14.11 27.67 -13.86
C HIS A 341 13.10 27.41 -14.96
N LEU A 342 12.55 26.19 -15.03
CA LEU A 342 11.56 25.79 -16.02
C LEU A 342 10.32 26.67 -15.99
N VAL A 343 9.72 26.86 -14.80
CA VAL A 343 8.47 27.63 -14.65
C VAL A 343 8.69 29.12 -14.90
N GLN A 344 9.82 29.68 -14.44
CA GLN A 344 10.12 31.10 -14.72
C GLN A 344 10.36 31.34 -16.21
N THR A 345 11.12 30.47 -16.88
CA THR A 345 11.33 30.57 -18.32
C THR A 345 10.00 30.43 -19.08
N ALA A 346 9.18 29.43 -18.71
CA ALA A 346 7.87 29.24 -19.32
C ALA A 346 7.00 30.50 -19.23
N ALA A 347 6.94 31.13 -18.06
CA ALA A 347 6.20 32.35 -17.84
C ALA A 347 6.77 33.54 -18.65
N ASN A 348 8.10 33.67 -18.71
CA ASN A 348 8.77 34.78 -19.37
C ASN A 348 8.62 34.77 -20.89
N ILE A 349 8.62 33.60 -21.53
CA ILE A 349 8.54 33.49 -23.00
C ILE A 349 7.18 32.99 -23.51
N GLY A 350 6.25 32.69 -22.61
CA GLY A 350 4.88 32.28 -22.93
C GLY A 350 4.73 30.83 -23.40
N MET A 351 5.50 29.88 -22.84
CA MET A 351 5.29 28.45 -23.09
C MET A 351 3.94 27.99 -22.56
N ASP A 352 3.39 26.94 -23.15
CA ASP A 352 2.09 26.35 -22.77
C ASP A 352 2.26 25.11 -21.84
N GLY A 353 3.47 24.56 -21.77
CA GLY A 353 3.74 23.39 -20.95
C GLY A 353 5.22 23.04 -20.85
N ILE A 354 5.48 22.00 -20.08
CA ILE A 354 6.79 21.40 -19.87
C ILE A 354 6.66 19.91 -20.21
N ASN A 355 7.61 19.41 -21.01
CA ASN A 355 7.74 17.99 -21.34
C ASN A 355 9.01 17.43 -20.66
N VAL A 356 8.84 16.44 -19.80
CA VAL A 356 9.96 15.80 -19.10
C VAL A 356 10.34 14.52 -19.83
N ASP A 357 11.56 14.48 -20.34
CA ASP A 357 12.14 13.34 -21.08
C ASP A 357 13.40 12.85 -20.37
N PHE A 358 13.18 12.14 -19.25
CA PHE A 358 14.25 11.54 -18.48
C PHE A 358 14.35 10.07 -18.79
N GLU A 359 15.49 9.67 -19.35
CA GLU A 359 15.74 8.30 -19.77
C GLU A 359 16.75 7.59 -18.87
N SER A 360 16.80 6.27 -19.02
CA SER A 360 17.79 5.39 -18.35
C SER A 360 17.83 5.57 -16.83
N LEU A 361 16.69 5.81 -16.22
CA LEU A 361 16.56 5.95 -14.78
C LEU A 361 16.91 4.63 -14.08
N SER A 362 17.84 4.68 -13.13
CA SER A 362 18.11 3.55 -12.25
C SER A 362 16.92 3.33 -11.28
N GLU A 363 16.84 2.14 -10.73
CA GLU A 363 15.83 1.82 -9.71
C GLU A 363 15.88 2.79 -8.52
N ASP A 364 17.11 3.16 -8.09
CA ASP A 364 17.31 4.13 -7.01
C ASP A 364 16.85 5.56 -7.38
N ALA A 365 16.87 5.92 -8.66
CA ALA A 365 16.38 7.23 -9.11
C ALA A 365 14.85 7.34 -9.10
N GLY A 366 14.15 6.23 -9.20
CA GLY A 366 12.69 6.19 -9.36
C GLY A 366 11.92 6.98 -8.31
N PRO A 367 12.12 6.77 -7.00
CA PRO A 367 11.44 7.54 -5.96
C PRO A 367 11.72 9.04 -6.04
N HIS A 368 12.95 9.44 -6.38
CA HIS A 368 13.35 10.84 -6.51
C HIS A 368 12.73 11.50 -7.74
N PHE A 369 12.63 10.76 -8.83
CA PHE A 369 11.97 11.21 -10.05
C PHE A 369 10.47 11.41 -9.85
N LEU A 370 9.80 10.47 -9.18
CA LEU A 370 8.38 10.62 -8.82
C LEU A 370 8.14 11.85 -7.95
N GLU A 371 9.02 12.11 -6.99
CA GLU A 371 8.90 13.30 -6.14
C GLU A 371 9.15 14.59 -6.93
N PHE A 372 10.16 14.61 -7.81
CA PHE A 372 10.39 15.73 -8.72
C PHE A 372 9.13 16.05 -9.56
N LEU A 373 8.48 15.03 -10.13
CA LEU A 373 7.26 15.21 -10.91
C LEU A 373 6.10 15.74 -10.06
N ARG A 374 5.97 15.29 -8.80
CA ARG A 374 4.94 15.79 -7.87
C ARG A 374 5.17 17.28 -7.56
N GLU A 375 6.40 17.65 -7.23
CA GLU A 375 6.79 19.05 -6.97
C GLU A 375 6.58 19.93 -8.22
N LEU A 376 7.02 19.47 -9.40
CA LEU A 376 6.84 20.19 -10.67
C LEU A 376 5.36 20.34 -11.03
N SER A 377 4.55 19.30 -10.78
CA SER A 377 3.10 19.34 -11.02
C SER A 377 2.40 20.46 -10.26
N ILE A 378 2.78 20.69 -8.99
CA ILE A 378 2.25 21.80 -8.18
C ILE A 378 2.52 23.14 -8.85
N GLU A 379 3.75 23.36 -9.28
CA GLU A 379 4.15 24.63 -9.90
C GLU A 379 3.59 24.80 -11.31
N CYS A 380 3.49 23.71 -12.10
CA CYS A 380 2.80 23.74 -13.38
C CYS A 380 1.32 24.12 -13.21
N HIS A 381 0.63 23.52 -12.23
CA HIS A 381 -0.77 23.85 -11.95
C HIS A 381 -0.95 25.33 -11.58
N LYS A 382 -0.13 25.86 -10.68
CA LYS A 382 -0.16 27.27 -10.27
C LYS A 382 0.06 28.24 -11.43
N ASN A 383 0.83 27.83 -12.43
CA ASN A 383 1.21 28.69 -13.57
C ASN A 383 0.44 28.36 -14.86
N ASN A 384 -0.60 27.54 -14.78
CA ASN A 384 -1.44 27.13 -15.92
C ASN A 384 -0.62 26.50 -17.06
N LEU A 385 0.35 25.64 -16.71
CA LEU A 385 1.21 24.90 -17.63
C LEU A 385 0.79 23.43 -17.69
N VAL A 386 0.78 22.87 -18.89
CA VAL A 386 0.64 21.42 -19.07
C VAL A 386 1.94 20.74 -18.63
N LEU A 387 1.86 19.67 -17.85
CA LEU A 387 2.98 18.78 -17.55
C LEU A 387 2.81 17.49 -18.36
N SER A 388 3.78 17.21 -19.22
CA SER A 388 3.89 15.99 -20.00
C SER A 388 5.15 15.21 -19.58
N VAL A 389 5.07 13.90 -19.61
CA VAL A 389 6.19 13.02 -19.29
C VAL A 389 6.31 11.95 -20.37
N ASP A 390 7.52 11.80 -20.92
CA ASP A 390 7.82 10.74 -21.86
C ASP A 390 8.18 9.46 -21.10
N ASN A 391 7.54 8.36 -21.44
CA ASN A 391 7.79 7.07 -20.84
C ASN A 391 8.23 6.07 -21.91
N PRO A 392 9.18 5.17 -21.63
CA PRO A 392 9.51 4.09 -22.52
C PRO A 392 8.27 3.21 -22.75
N VAL A 393 8.19 2.64 -23.94
CA VAL A 393 7.15 1.62 -24.21
C VAL A 393 7.40 0.45 -23.28
N PRO A 394 6.38 -0.02 -22.51
CA PRO A 394 6.54 -1.19 -21.67
C PRO A 394 7.03 -2.38 -22.51
N GLU A 395 8.09 -3.04 -22.06
CA GLU A 395 8.51 -4.33 -22.61
C GLU A 395 7.68 -5.42 -21.92
N ASP A 396 7.03 -6.29 -22.71
CA ASP A 396 6.22 -7.44 -22.25
C ASP A 396 7.07 -8.53 -21.58
#